data_d62da6828dba3ce9cfe6d0d3cfa877ad
#
_entry.id   d62da6828dba3ce9cfe6d0d3cfa877ad
#
_cell.length_a   1.000
_cell.length_b   1.000
_cell.length_c   1.000
_cell.angle_alpha   90.00
_cell.angle_beta   90.00
_cell.angle_gamma   90.00
#
_symmetry.space_group_name_H-M   'P 1'
#
loop_
_entity.id
_entity.type
_entity.pdbx_description
1 polymer ?
#
loop_
_entity_poly.entity_id
_entity_poly.type
_entity_poly.pdbx_seq_one_letter_code
_entity_poly.pdbx_strand_id
1 'polypeptide(L)'
;MKTNLSSQISLHRVSPRYYRPENAFEKSVLTRLEKIPTDIYESVEEGANYIAREIAQTIREKQKAGRFCVLALPGGDSPSHVYTELIRMHKEEGLSFRNVIVFNMYEYYPLSPDAINSNFNALKSMLLDHIDIDKQNIFTPDGSIAKDTIFEYCRLYEQRIESFGGIDIALLGIGRVGNIAFNEPGSRLNSTTRLILLDNASRNEASKIFGTLDNTPISSITMGVATILGAKKVYLLAWGENKAAMIKECVDCLLYTSD
;
A
#
# COMPACT_ATOMS: atom_id res chain seq x y z
N MET A 1 32.22 -9.22 0.71
CA MET A 1 31.78 -7.81 0.78
C MET A 1 30.69 -7.65 -0.25
N LYS A 2 29.42 -7.49 0.17
CA LYS A 2 28.35 -7.07 -0.77
C LYS A 2 28.58 -5.58 -1.05
N THR A 3 29.05 -5.26 -2.23
CA THR A 3 29.14 -3.87 -2.68
C THR A 3 27.73 -3.31 -2.75
N ASN A 4 27.45 -2.31 -1.94
CA ASN A 4 26.20 -1.56 -2.01
C ASN A 4 26.23 -0.72 -3.28
N LEU A 5 25.65 -1.23 -4.38
CA LEU A 5 25.63 -0.58 -5.67
C LEU A 5 24.81 0.72 -5.67
N SER A 6 23.86 0.86 -4.76
CA SER A 6 23.01 2.06 -4.68
C SER A 6 23.79 3.30 -4.28
N SER A 7 24.87 3.18 -3.48
CA SER A 7 25.74 4.29 -3.14
C SER A 7 26.62 4.80 -4.31
N GLN A 8 26.63 4.08 -5.44
CA GLN A 8 27.41 4.43 -6.63
C GLN A 8 26.57 5.07 -7.73
N ILE A 9 25.23 5.07 -7.59
CA ILE A 9 24.32 5.68 -8.56
C ILE A 9 24.08 7.13 -8.13
N SER A 10 24.74 8.06 -8.78
CA SER A 10 24.42 9.48 -8.65
C SER A 10 23.43 9.87 -9.73
N LEU A 11 22.22 10.27 -9.37
CA LEU A 11 21.20 10.76 -10.30
C LEU A 11 21.67 11.97 -11.11
N HIS A 12 22.67 12.72 -10.63
CA HIS A 12 23.31 13.81 -11.38
C HIS A 12 24.07 13.34 -12.61
N ARG A 13 24.38 12.03 -12.73
CA ARG A 13 25.06 11.44 -13.89
C ARG A 13 24.10 10.74 -14.86
N VAL A 14 22.84 10.58 -14.47
CA VAL A 14 21.81 9.99 -15.32
C VAL A 14 21.09 11.12 -16.04
N SER A 15 21.05 11.07 -17.36
CA SER A 15 20.33 12.10 -18.12
C SER A 15 18.86 12.11 -17.71
N PRO A 16 18.28 13.29 -17.40
CA PRO A 16 16.83 13.43 -17.12
C PRO A 16 15.94 12.76 -18.18
N ARG A 17 16.43 12.66 -19.41
CA ARG A 17 15.78 11.99 -20.52
C ARG A 17 15.38 10.54 -20.24
N TYR A 18 16.12 9.81 -19.41
CA TYR A 18 15.85 8.41 -19.11
C TYR A 18 14.75 8.18 -18.08
N TYR A 19 14.38 9.19 -17.31
CA TYR A 19 13.32 9.09 -16.30
C TYR A 19 12.28 10.21 -16.41
N ARG A 20 12.51 11.21 -17.26
CA ARG A 20 11.56 12.29 -17.56
C ARG A 20 11.40 12.44 -19.07
N PRO A 21 10.60 11.58 -19.71
CA PRO A 21 10.31 11.71 -21.13
C PRO A 21 9.60 13.03 -21.42
N GLU A 22 10.06 13.74 -22.48
CA GLU A 22 9.51 15.05 -22.86
C GLU A 22 8.12 14.95 -23.51
N ASN A 23 7.78 13.77 -24.04
CA ASN A 23 6.50 13.54 -24.72
C ASN A 23 6.06 12.07 -24.63
N ALA A 24 4.79 11.82 -25.00
CA ALA A 24 4.19 10.49 -24.94
C ALA A 24 4.91 9.44 -25.80
N PHE A 25 5.45 9.82 -26.95
CA PHE A 25 6.19 8.91 -27.82
C PHE A 25 7.51 8.48 -27.16
N GLU A 26 8.28 9.42 -26.62
CA GLU A 26 9.50 9.14 -25.88
C GLU A 26 9.22 8.25 -24.67
N LYS A 27 8.16 8.56 -23.90
CA LYS A 27 7.72 7.69 -22.81
C LYS A 27 7.44 6.28 -23.29
N SER A 28 6.71 6.10 -24.40
CA SER A 28 6.38 4.77 -24.92
C SER A 28 7.61 3.98 -25.39
N VAL A 29 8.64 4.65 -25.90
CA VAL A 29 9.91 4.00 -26.31
C VAL A 29 10.72 3.58 -25.09
N LEU A 30 10.84 4.45 -24.09
CA LEU A 30 11.62 4.18 -22.87
C LEU A 30 10.99 3.09 -22.02
N THR A 31 9.65 3.08 -21.91
CA THR A 31 8.91 2.15 -21.05
C THR A 31 8.45 0.86 -21.75
N ARG A 32 8.79 0.68 -23.02
CA ARG A 32 8.30 -0.46 -23.84
C ARG A 32 8.63 -1.85 -23.28
N LEU A 33 9.68 -1.95 -22.46
CA LEU A 33 10.10 -3.20 -21.82
C LEU A 33 9.69 -3.29 -20.36
N GLU A 34 9.12 -2.22 -19.81
CA GLU A 34 8.61 -2.22 -18.44
C GLU A 34 7.32 -3.05 -18.38
N LYS A 35 7.29 -4.04 -17.49
CA LYS A 35 6.08 -4.82 -17.20
C LYS A 35 5.20 -4.14 -16.14
N ILE A 36 5.81 -3.28 -15.32
CA ILE A 36 5.12 -2.43 -14.34
C ILE A 36 5.43 -0.98 -14.70
N PRO A 37 4.44 -0.17 -15.08
CA PRO A 37 4.66 1.25 -15.31
C PRO A 37 5.28 1.90 -14.09
N THR A 38 6.44 2.55 -14.27
CA THR A 38 7.21 3.15 -13.18
C THR A 38 7.43 4.62 -13.46
N ASP A 39 7.03 5.48 -12.52
CA ASP A 39 7.32 6.91 -12.54
C ASP A 39 8.32 7.24 -11.42
N ILE A 40 9.40 7.97 -11.79
CA ILE A 40 10.47 8.37 -10.87
C ILE A 40 10.35 9.85 -10.60
N TYR A 41 10.35 10.22 -9.33
CA TYR A 41 10.23 11.59 -8.84
C TYR A 41 11.52 12.02 -8.13
N GLU A 42 11.83 13.31 -8.17
CA GLU A 42 13.04 13.85 -7.49
C GLU A 42 12.85 13.94 -5.99
N SER A 43 11.60 14.07 -5.53
CA SER A 43 11.28 14.12 -4.11
C SER A 43 10.09 13.24 -3.75
N VAL A 44 10.02 12.88 -2.47
CA VAL A 44 8.87 12.14 -1.91
C VAL A 44 7.60 12.96 -2.04
N GLU A 45 7.70 14.27 -1.82
CA GLU A 45 6.59 15.21 -1.88
C GLU A 45 5.99 15.28 -3.29
N GLU A 46 6.83 15.31 -4.33
CA GLU A 46 6.37 15.34 -5.72
C GLU A 46 5.56 14.07 -6.07
N GLY A 47 6.12 12.90 -5.75
CA GLY A 47 5.43 11.62 -5.98
C GLY A 47 4.17 11.46 -5.13
N ALA A 48 4.22 11.86 -3.86
CA ALA A 48 3.07 11.83 -2.97
C ALA A 48 1.94 12.74 -3.43
N ASN A 49 2.26 13.94 -3.89
CA ASN A 49 1.32 14.89 -4.48
C ASN A 49 0.62 14.31 -5.72
N TYR A 50 1.38 13.66 -6.61
CA TYR A 50 0.81 13.02 -7.78
C TYR A 50 -0.22 11.95 -7.37
N ILE A 51 0.14 11.04 -6.48
CA ILE A 51 -0.76 9.97 -6.01
C ILE A 51 -1.97 10.54 -5.26
N ALA A 52 -1.78 11.55 -4.41
CA ALA A 52 -2.89 12.17 -3.70
C ALA A 52 -3.90 12.81 -4.66
N ARG A 53 -3.44 13.44 -5.76
CA ARG A 53 -4.31 13.98 -6.82
C ARG A 53 -5.08 12.89 -7.56
N GLU A 54 -4.46 11.77 -7.89
CA GLU A 54 -5.12 10.62 -8.51
C GLU A 54 -6.24 10.05 -7.62
N ILE A 55 -5.95 9.91 -6.32
CA ILE A 55 -6.96 9.50 -5.32
C ILE A 55 -8.08 10.53 -5.24
N ALA A 56 -7.76 11.81 -5.08
CA ALA A 56 -8.74 12.89 -4.99
C ALA A 56 -9.62 13.00 -6.24
N GLN A 57 -9.03 12.84 -7.42
CA GLN A 57 -9.79 12.83 -8.68
C GLN A 57 -10.77 11.65 -8.70
N THR A 58 -10.34 10.46 -8.35
CA THR A 58 -11.20 9.26 -8.29
C THR A 58 -12.35 9.45 -7.30
N ILE A 59 -12.09 10.04 -6.12
CA ILE A 59 -13.13 10.36 -5.13
C ILE A 59 -14.16 11.32 -5.72
N ARG A 60 -13.71 12.43 -6.35
CA ARG A 60 -14.59 13.43 -6.96
C ARG A 60 -15.42 12.86 -8.12
N GLU A 61 -14.84 12.02 -8.97
CA GLU A 61 -15.54 11.34 -10.07
C GLU A 61 -16.63 10.41 -9.56
N LYS A 62 -16.32 9.61 -8.53
CA LYS A 62 -17.29 8.74 -7.88
C LYS A 62 -18.40 9.51 -7.19
N GLN A 63 -18.06 10.61 -6.51
CA GLN A 63 -19.04 11.50 -5.88
C GLN A 63 -20.01 12.09 -6.89
N LYS A 64 -19.51 12.61 -8.03
CA LYS A 64 -20.35 13.12 -9.13
C LYS A 64 -21.28 12.05 -9.70
N ALA A 65 -20.84 10.78 -9.69
CA ALA A 65 -21.64 9.66 -10.16
C ALA A 65 -22.58 9.07 -9.08
N GLY A 66 -22.66 9.66 -7.88
CA GLY A 66 -23.47 9.16 -6.77
C GLY A 66 -23.01 7.80 -6.25
N ARG A 67 -21.72 7.46 -6.37
CA ARG A 67 -21.15 6.18 -5.99
C ARG A 67 -20.09 6.33 -4.90
N PHE A 68 -19.87 5.27 -4.15
CA PHE A 68 -18.72 5.18 -3.24
C PHE A 68 -17.41 5.01 -3.99
N CYS A 69 -16.35 5.61 -3.46
CA CYS A 69 -14.96 5.34 -3.81
C CYS A 69 -14.38 4.39 -2.76
N VAL A 70 -13.92 3.21 -3.18
CA VAL A 70 -13.42 2.17 -2.29
C VAL A 70 -11.90 2.19 -2.33
N LEU A 71 -11.28 2.48 -1.18
CA LEU A 71 -9.84 2.57 -1.00
C LEU A 71 -9.34 1.44 -0.11
N ALA A 72 -8.30 0.74 -0.52
CA ALA A 72 -7.52 -0.15 0.34
C ALA A 72 -6.24 0.57 0.77
N LEU A 73 -6.11 0.84 2.07
CA LEU A 73 -5.07 1.70 2.63
C LEU A 73 -4.28 0.95 3.73
N PRO A 74 -2.94 1.10 3.77
CA PRO A 74 -2.11 0.52 4.82
C PRO A 74 -1.87 1.49 5.99
N GLY A 75 -1.65 0.95 7.18
CA GLY A 75 -1.24 1.70 8.37
C GLY A 75 0.28 1.91 8.52
N GLY A 76 1.09 1.65 7.48
CA GLY A 76 2.55 1.80 7.54
C GLY A 76 3.04 3.20 7.15
N ASP A 77 4.35 3.44 7.27
CA ASP A 77 4.97 4.76 7.05
C ASP A 77 5.00 5.20 5.58
N SER A 78 5.05 4.25 4.63
CA SER A 78 5.19 4.58 3.20
C SER A 78 4.14 5.55 2.66
N PRO A 79 2.85 5.48 3.02
CA PRO A 79 1.84 6.40 2.52
C PRO A 79 1.73 7.73 3.29
N SER A 80 2.52 7.96 4.33
CA SER A 80 2.37 9.13 5.22
C SER A 80 2.35 10.48 4.49
N HIS A 81 3.22 10.68 3.51
CA HIS A 81 3.25 11.90 2.69
C HIS A 81 2.00 12.03 1.81
N VAL A 82 1.49 10.91 1.28
CA VAL A 82 0.21 10.90 0.52
C VAL A 82 -0.95 11.28 1.44
N TYR A 83 -0.97 10.75 2.66
CA TYR A 83 -2.01 11.07 3.64
C TYR A 83 -1.96 12.54 4.06
N THR A 84 -0.77 13.08 4.29
CA THR A 84 -0.58 14.51 4.58
C THR A 84 -1.17 15.38 3.47
N GLU A 85 -0.94 15.05 2.21
CA GLU A 85 -1.46 15.81 1.09
C GLU A 85 -2.99 15.65 0.92
N LEU A 86 -3.54 14.46 1.16
CA LEU A 86 -4.99 14.25 1.18
C LEU A 86 -5.68 15.07 2.27
N ILE A 87 -5.06 15.17 3.46
CA ILE A 87 -5.54 16.02 4.56
C ILE A 87 -5.50 17.49 4.15
N ARG A 88 -4.41 17.93 3.52
CA ARG A 88 -4.32 19.31 3.01
C ARG A 88 -5.43 19.59 1.99
N MET A 89 -5.63 18.70 1.02
CA MET A 89 -6.70 18.82 0.03
C MET A 89 -8.10 18.85 0.68
N HIS A 90 -8.30 18.08 1.74
CA HIS A 90 -9.55 18.12 2.51
C HIS A 90 -9.77 19.49 3.16
N LYS A 91 -8.76 19.99 3.85
CA LYS A 91 -8.87 21.25 4.63
C LYS A 91 -8.87 22.50 3.77
N GLU A 92 -8.11 22.51 2.66
CA GLU A 92 -7.83 23.70 1.88
C GLU A 92 -8.56 23.71 0.51
N GLU A 93 -8.83 22.53 -0.07
CA GLU A 93 -9.43 22.41 -1.41
C GLU A 93 -10.86 21.82 -1.39
N GLY A 94 -11.41 21.57 -0.20
CA GLY A 94 -12.77 21.05 -0.04
C GLY A 94 -12.96 19.61 -0.54
N LEU A 95 -11.88 18.77 -0.55
CA LEU A 95 -12.02 17.36 -0.84
C LEU A 95 -12.83 16.68 0.27
N SER A 96 -13.99 16.13 -0.05
CA SER A 96 -14.83 15.41 0.91
C SER A 96 -14.62 13.90 0.80
N PHE A 97 -14.57 13.23 1.95
CA PHE A 97 -14.45 11.77 2.05
C PHE A 97 -15.76 11.09 2.45
N ARG A 98 -16.90 11.81 2.44
CA ARG A 98 -18.22 11.24 2.81
C ARG A 98 -18.69 10.11 1.91
N ASN A 99 -18.24 10.08 0.64
CA ASN A 99 -18.49 8.99 -0.30
C ASN A 99 -17.32 8.00 -0.39
N VAL A 100 -16.44 7.97 0.61
CA VAL A 100 -15.30 7.05 0.63
C VAL A 100 -15.57 5.89 1.58
N ILE A 101 -15.16 4.70 1.15
CA ILE A 101 -15.07 3.49 1.95
C ILE A 101 -13.61 3.11 2.06
N VAL A 102 -13.14 2.88 3.27
CA VAL A 102 -11.75 2.47 3.52
C VAL A 102 -11.72 1.05 4.05
N PHE A 103 -10.91 0.23 3.41
CA PHE A 103 -10.48 -1.07 3.91
C PHE A 103 -9.02 -0.98 4.35
N ASN A 104 -8.73 -1.20 5.65
CA ASN A 104 -7.38 -1.40 6.11
C ASN A 104 -6.86 -2.74 5.60
N MET A 105 -5.66 -2.79 5.05
CA MET A 105 -5.16 -3.94 4.30
C MET A 105 -4.73 -5.10 5.19
N TYR A 106 -4.33 -4.83 6.43
CA TYR A 106 -3.79 -5.85 7.34
C TYR A 106 -3.81 -5.40 8.81
N GLU A 107 -3.81 -6.38 9.70
CA GLU A 107 -3.64 -6.16 11.13
C GLU A 107 -2.84 -7.30 11.76
N TYR A 108 -2.08 -7.00 12.80
CA TYR A 108 -1.40 -8.02 13.59
C TYR A 108 -2.38 -8.93 14.33
N TYR A 109 -1.97 -10.19 14.50
CA TYR A 109 -2.79 -11.17 15.21
C TYR A 109 -1.92 -12.01 16.18
N PRO A 110 -2.36 -12.21 17.45
CA PRO A 110 -3.51 -11.57 18.09
C PRO A 110 -3.20 -10.13 18.50
N LEU A 111 -4.04 -9.18 18.12
CA LEU A 111 -3.95 -7.77 18.56
C LEU A 111 -5.30 -7.09 18.42
N SER A 112 -5.73 -6.35 19.44
CA SER A 112 -6.93 -5.51 19.32
C SER A 112 -6.69 -4.37 18.31
N PRO A 113 -7.64 -4.05 17.43
CA PRO A 113 -7.55 -2.88 16.55
C PRO A 113 -7.36 -1.55 17.31
N ASP A 114 -7.86 -1.48 18.56
CA ASP A 114 -7.70 -0.29 19.41
C ASP A 114 -6.33 -0.20 20.11
N ALA A 115 -5.47 -1.20 19.96
CA ALA A 115 -4.12 -1.16 20.52
C ALA A 115 -3.30 -0.04 19.88
N ILE A 116 -2.50 0.67 20.68
CA ILE A 116 -1.71 1.84 20.22
C ILE A 116 -0.75 1.48 19.08
N ASN A 117 -0.29 0.25 19.04
CA ASN A 117 0.63 -0.30 18.04
C ASN A 117 -0.05 -1.13 16.95
N SER A 118 -1.39 -1.01 16.82
CA SER A 118 -2.13 -1.60 15.70
C SER A 118 -1.93 -0.81 14.41
N ASN A 119 -2.01 -1.50 13.28
CA ASN A 119 -1.98 -0.84 11.97
C ASN A 119 -3.20 0.05 11.75
N PHE A 120 -4.34 -0.33 12.31
CA PHE A 120 -5.54 0.51 12.26
C PHE A 120 -5.35 1.81 13.02
N ASN A 121 -4.79 1.77 14.23
CA ASN A 121 -4.52 2.99 14.99
C ASN A 121 -3.52 3.91 14.27
N ALA A 122 -2.52 3.34 13.60
CA ALA A 122 -1.60 4.11 12.76
C ALA A 122 -2.34 4.78 11.58
N LEU A 123 -3.17 4.05 10.84
CA LEU A 123 -3.98 4.61 9.75
C LEU A 123 -4.94 5.69 10.25
N LYS A 124 -5.56 5.45 11.40
CA LYS A 124 -6.48 6.39 12.05
C LYS A 124 -5.78 7.70 12.38
N SER A 125 -4.66 7.65 13.08
CA SER A 125 -3.89 8.84 13.49
C SER A 125 -3.27 9.58 12.30
N MET A 126 -2.84 8.88 11.25
CA MET A 126 -2.21 9.50 10.09
C MET A 126 -3.20 10.11 9.08
N LEU A 127 -4.44 9.61 9.02
CA LEU A 127 -5.42 10.06 8.03
C LEU A 127 -6.83 10.20 8.57
N LEU A 128 -7.44 9.12 9.13
CA LEU A 128 -8.88 9.04 9.29
C LEU A 128 -9.44 10.04 10.31
N ASP A 129 -8.67 10.40 11.35
CA ASP A 129 -9.06 11.41 12.35
C ASP A 129 -9.02 12.85 11.81
N HIS A 130 -8.49 13.06 10.60
CA HIS A 130 -8.27 14.39 10.01
C HIS A 130 -9.21 14.71 8.83
N ILE A 131 -10.10 13.78 8.45
CA ILE A 131 -10.99 13.88 7.29
C ILE A 131 -12.45 13.60 7.68
N ASP A 132 -13.40 13.95 6.81
CA ASP A 132 -14.85 13.83 7.05
C ASP A 132 -15.43 12.46 6.65
N ILE A 133 -14.65 11.38 6.77
CA ILE A 133 -15.13 10.02 6.49
C ILE A 133 -16.12 9.56 7.55
N ASP A 134 -17.20 8.90 7.14
CA ASP A 134 -18.13 8.26 8.07
C ASP A 134 -17.48 7.01 8.69
N LYS A 135 -17.54 6.90 10.02
CA LYS A 135 -16.95 5.76 10.76
C LYS A 135 -17.51 4.40 10.33
N GLN A 136 -18.78 4.33 9.91
CA GLN A 136 -19.40 3.11 9.39
C GLN A 136 -18.82 2.66 8.04
N ASN A 137 -18.08 3.53 7.34
CA ASN A 137 -17.42 3.26 6.08
C ASN A 137 -15.96 2.81 6.24
N ILE A 138 -15.52 2.57 7.47
CA ILE A 138 -14.15 2.15 7.78
C ILE A 138 -14.18 0.68 8.21
N PHE A 139 -13.45 -0.15 7.48
CA PHE A 139 -13.31 -1.59 7.73
C PHE A 139 -11.85 -1.92 8.02
N THR A 140 -11.59 -2.60 9.13
CA THR A 140 -10.27 -3.07 9.50
C THR A 140 -10.34 -4.54 9.88
N PRO A 141 -9.31 -5.34 9.59
CA PRO A 141 -9.23 -6.69 10.15
C PRO A 141 -9.19 -6.62 11.67
N ASP A 142 -10.01 -7.43 12.32
CA ASP A 142 -10.06 -7.52 13.78
C ASP A 142 -9.10 -8.62 14.25
N GLY A 143 -7.95 -8.21 14.77
CA GLY A 143 -6.95 -9.13 15.31
C GLY A 143 -7.32 -9.72 16.69
N SER A 144 -8.47 -9.38 17.27
CA SER A 144 -8.93 -9.93 18.55
C SER A 144 -9.91 -11.10 18.41
N ILE A 145 -10.33 -11.44 17.19
CA ILE A 145 -11.28 -12.53 16.95
C ILE A 145 -10.73 -13.90 17.35
N ALA A 146 -11.61 -14.82 17.68
CA ALA A 146 -11.23 -16.18 18.04
C ALA A 146 -10.61 -16.92 16.81
N LYS A 147 -9.57 -17.72 17.06
CA LYS A 147 -8.79 -18.39 16.01
C LYS A 147 -9.62 -19.34 15.15
N ASP A 148 -10.60 -19.98 15.70
CA ASP A 148 -11.50 -20.91 15.01
C ASP A 148 -12.48 -20.21 14.06
N THR A 149 -12.74 -18.92 14.23
CA THR A 149 -13.63 -18.12 13.38
C THR A 149 -12.89 -17.32 12.31
N ILE A 150 -11.55 -17.27 12.32
CA ILE A 150 -10.75 -16.44 11.43
C ILE A 150 -11.04 -16.71 9.95
N PHE A 151 -11.20 -17.98 9.55
CA PHE A 151 -11.43 -18.31 8.15
C PHE A 151 -12.74 -17.69 7.65
N GLU A 152 -13.81 -17.85 8.42
CA GLU A 152 -15.12 -17.29 8.08
C GLU A 152 -15.07 -15.75 8.09
N TYR A 153 -14.40 -15.17 9.07
CA TYR A 153 -14.19 -13.73 9.17
C TYR A 153 -13.48 -13.17 7.91
N CYS A 154 -12.39 -13.79 7.48
CA CYS A 154 -11.67 -13.38 6.27
C CYS A 154 -12.55 -13.50 5.02
N ARG A 155 -13.36 -14.56 4.92
CA ARG A 155 -14.33 -14.74 3.84
C ARG A 155 -15.38 -13.61 3.82
N LEU A 156 -15.90 -13.23 4.98
CA LEU A 156 -16.85 -12.13 5.12
C LEU A 156 -16.20 -10.77 4.79
N TYR A 157 -14.91 -10.60 5.09
CA TYR A 157 -14.16 -9.40 4.73
C TYR A 157 -14.07 -9.24 3.20
N GLU A 158 -13.76 -10.32 2.47
CA GLU A 158 -13.76 -10.34 0.99
C GLU A 158 -15.16 -10.05 0.43
N GLN A 159 -16.20 -10.70 0.95
CA GLN A 159 -17.57 -10.44 0.53
C GLN A 159 -17.99 -8.98 0.75
N ARG A 160 -17.50 -8.36 1.82
CA ARG A 160 -17.74 -6.93 2.07
C ARG A 160 -17.09 -6.07 0.99
N ILE A 161 -15.87 -6.37 0.59
CA ILE A 161 -15.19 -5.68 -0.53
C ILE A 161 -16.01 -5.84 -1.82
N GLU A 162 -16.42 -7.07 -2.14
CA GLU A 162 -17.24 -7.37 -3.32
C GLU A 162 -18.58 -6.63 -3.31
N SER A 163 -19.24 -6.52 -2.15
CA SER A 163 -20.53 -5.85 -2.02
C SER A 163 -20.50 -4.36 -2.37
N PHE A 164 -19.32 -3.72 -2.29
CA PHE A 164 -19.10 -2.34 -2.73
C PHE A 164 -18.62 -2.24 -4.20
N GLY A 165 -18.54 -3.36 -4.91
CA GLY A 165 -18.07 -3.41 -6.31
C GLY A 165 -16.56 -3.48 -6.46
N GLY A 166 -15.86 -3.99 -5.45
CA GLY A 166 -14.42 -4.15 -5.39
C GLY A 166 -13.67 -2.86 -5.04
N ILE A 167 -12.35 -2.94 -4.99
CA ILE A 167 -11.46 -1.83 -4.63
C ILE A 167 -11.23 -0.94 -5.85
N ASP A 168 -11.40 0.36 -5.71
CA ASP A 168 -11.07 1.32 -6.77
C ASP A 168 -9.57 1.63 -6.79
N ILE A 169 -8.97 1.87 -5.61
CA ILE A 169 -7.53 2.14 -5.48
C ILE A 169 -6.97 1.36 -4.30
N ALA A 170 -5.89 0.60 -4.53
CA ALA A 170 -5.05 0.03 -3.51
C ALA A 170 -3.73 0.80 -3.43
N LEU A 171 -3.39 1.30 -2.24
CA LEU A 171 -2.13 2.00 -1.98
C LEU A 171 -1.19 1.08 -1.22
N LEU A 172 0.00 0.83 -1.75
CA LEU A 172 0.95 -0.14 -1.23
C LEU A 172 2.29 0.52 -0.90
N GLY A 173 2.93 0.04 0.17
CA GLY A 173 4.37 0.12 0.31
C GLY A 173 5.01 -1.20 -0.07
N ILE A 174 6.33 -1.22 -0.24
CA ILE A 174 7.12 -2.43 -0.43
C ILE A 174 7.98 -2.69 0.81
N GLY A 175 7.91 -3.90 1.34
CA GLY A 175 8.74 -4.32 2.45
C GLY A 175 10.17 -4.65 2.04
N ARG A 176 11.04 -4.96 3.01
CA ARG A 176 12.47 -5.24 2.78
C ARG A 176 12.75 -6.50 1.98
N VAL A 177 11.83 -7.45 2.02
CA VAL A 177 11.92 -8.73 1.30
C VAL A 177 11.02 -8.77 0.05
N GLY A 178 10.52 -7.60 -0.40
CA GLY A 178 9.64 -7.50 -1.55
C GLY A 178 8.17 -7.78 -1.25
N ASN A 179 7.81 -7.94 0.02
CA ASN A 179 6.43 -8.17 0.41
C ASN A 179 5.56 -6.92 0.20
N ILE A 180 4.32 -7.16 -0.25
CA ILE A 180 3.25 -6.16 -0.32
C ILE A 180 2.19 -6.52 0.74
N ALA A 181 1.78 -5.56 1.56
CA ALA A 181 1.10 -5.88 2.82
C ALA A 181 1.93 -6.92 3.58
N PHE A 182 1.31 -7.97 4.14
CA PHE A 182 2.06 -9.11 4.70
C PHE A 182 2.09 -10.33 3.75
N ASN A 183 1.97 -10.11 2.44
CA ASN A 183 2.20 -11.17 1.44
C ASN A 183 3.70 -11.31 1.20
N GLU A 184 4.30 -12.23 1.91
CA GLU A 184 5.72 -12.55 1.85
C GLU A 184 6.06 -13.41 0.62
N PRO A 185 7.38 -13.51 0.24
CA PRO A 185 7.81 -14.38 -0.85
C PRO A 185 7.22 -15.80 -0.73
N GLY A 186 6.70 -16.33 -1.83
CA GLY A 186 5.96 -17.60 -1.86
C GLY A 186 4.46 -17.48 -1.64
N SER A 187 3.92 -16.28 -1.41
CA SER A 187 2.47 -16.06 -1.40
C SER A 187 1.87 -16.36 -2.79
N ARG A 188 0.75 -17.10 -2.80
CA ARG A 188 0.10 -17.49 -4.06
C ARG A 188 -0.61 -16.30 -4.69
N LEU A 189 -0.54 -16.19 -6.02
CA LEU A 189 -1.23 -15.14 -6.79
C LEU A 189 -2.74 -15.11 -6.58
N ASN A 190 -3.36 -16.28 -6.35
CA ASN A 190 -4.80 -16.40 -6.10
C ASN A 190 -5.19 -16.29 -4.62
N SER A 191 -4.27 -15.87 -3.75
CA SER A 191 -4.58 -15.70 -2.32
C SER A 191 -5.51 -14.51 -2.08
N THR A 192 -6.49 -14.71 -1.21
CA THR A 192 -7.41 -13.69 -0.70
C THR A 192 -7.06 -13.33 0.74
N THR A 193 -7.87 -12.54 1.42
CA THR A 193 -7.66 -12.17 2.84
C THR A 193 -7.57 -13.43 3.70
N ARG A 194 -6.53 -13.50 4.54
CA ARG A 194 -6.21 -14.69 5.33
C ARG A 194 -5.31 -14.40 6.52
N LEU A 195 -5.31 -15.30 7.48
CA LEU A 195 -4.27 -15.36 8.52
C LEU A 195 -2.97 -15.92 7.91
N ILE A 196 -1.86 -15.28 8.22
CA ILE A 196 -0.51 -15.73 7.85
C ILE A 196 0.41 -15.76 9.06
N LEU A 197 1.50 -16.52 8.97
CA LEU A 197 2.63 -16.41 9.87
C LEU A 197 3.61 -15.39 9.30
N LEU A 198 4.10 -14.49 10.14
CA LEU A 198 5.12 -13.51 9.78
C LEU A 198 6.50 -14.18 9.75
N ASP A 199 7.31 -13.88 8.75
CA ASP A 199 8.69 -14.30 8.71
C ASP A 199 9.57 -13.54 9.73
N ASN A 200 10.80 -13.98 9.88
CA ASN A 200 11.73 -13.35 10.83
C ASN A 200 12.10 -11.93 10.43
N ALA A 201 12.14 -11.59 9.13
CA ALA A 201 12.47 -10.25 8.67
C ALA A 201 11.32 -9.27 8.99
N SER A 202 10.09 -9.66 8.70
CA SER A 202 8.88 -8.89 9.02
C SER A 202 8.71 -8.72 10.53
N ARG A 203 8.95 -9.77 11.33
CA ARG A 203 8.90 -9.69 12.80
C ARG A 203 9.99 -8.78 13.38
N ASN A 204 11.20 -8.85 12.86
CA ASN A 204 12.30 -7.97 13.29
C ASN A 204 12.02 -6.50 12.95
N GLU A 205 11.34 -6.22 11.83
CA GLU A 205 10.92 -4.87 11.50
C GLU A 205 9.82 -4.38 12.45
N ALA A 206 8.81 -5.21 12.68
CA ALA A 206 7.72 -4.93 13.61
C ALA A 206 8.18 -4.79 15.07
N SER A 207 9.25 -5.48 15.48
CA SER A 207 9.75 -5.40 16.86
C SER A 207 10.14 -3.98 17.31
N LYS A 208 10.41 -3.08 16.37
CA LYS A 208 10.64 -1.65 16.65
C LYS A 208 9.39 -0.96 17.21
N ILE A 209 8.20 -1.43 16.79
CA ILE A 209 6.91 -0.92 17.24
C ILE A 209 6.50 -1.56 18.56
N PHE A 210 6.82 -2.87 18.73
CA PHE A 210 6.46 -3.66 19.91
C PHE A 210 7.52 -3.66 21.02
N GLY A 211 8.66 -3.00 20.78
CA GLY A 211 9.78 -2.88 21.71
C GLY A 211 10.73 -4.07 21.71
N THR A 212 10.20 -5.31 21.65
CA THR A 212 11.01 -6.56 21.59
C THR A 212 10.41 -7.56 20.60
N LEU A 213 11.23 -8.50 20.15
CA LEU A 213 10.77 -9.59 19.28
C LEU A 213 9.76 -10.51 19.97
N ASP A 214 9.92 -10.71 21.28
CA ASP A 214 9.03 -11.59 22.09
C ASP A 214 7.62 -10.98 22.21
N ASN A 215 7.52 -9.66 22.28
CA ASN A 215 6.24 -8.94 22.32
C ASN A 215 5.62 -8.78 20.91
N THR A 216 6.36 -9.09 19.86
CA THR A 216 5.89 -8.93 18.48
C THR A 216 4.99 -10.09 18.09
N PRO A 217 3.78 -9.84 17.60
CA PRO A 217 2.90 -10.88 17.10
C PRO A 217 3.59 -11.76 16.05
N ILE A 218 3.28 -13.04 16.05
CA ILE A 218 3.84 -14.02 15.11
C ILE A 218 2.99 -14.19 13.86
N SER A 219 1.81 -13.58 13.83
CA SER A 219 0.83 -13.73 12.76
C SER A 219 0.20 -12.38 12.40
N SER A 220 -0.44 -12.35 11.26
CA SER A 220 -1.22 -11.20 10.78
C SER A 220 -2.41 -11.70 9.95
N ILE A 221 -3.52 -10.95 9.99
CA ILE A 221 -4.59 -11.05 9.00
C ILE A 221 -4.24 -10.04 7.90
N THR A 222 -4.14 -10.48 6.66
CA THR A 222 -3.72 -9.63 5.53
C THR A 222 -4.58 -9.87 4.30
N MET A 223 -4.91 -8.80 3.56
CA MET A 223 -5.42 -8.94 2.19
C MET A 223 -4.44 -9.77 1.37
N GLY A 224 -4.97 -10.68 0.57
CA GLY A 224 -4.17 -11.51 -0.31
C GLY A 224 -3.77 -10.81 -1.60
N VAL A 225 -2.89 -11.46 -2.38
CA VAL A 225 -2.40 -10.93 -3.65
C VAL A 225 -3.54 -10.74 -4.65
N ALA A 226 -4.45 -11.73 -4.75
CA ALA A 226 -5.61 -11.62 -5.65
C ALA A 226 -6.53 -10.46 -5.28
N THR A 227 -6.79 -10.24 -3.98
CA THR A 227 -7.61 -9.13 -3.49
C THR A 227 -7.00 -7.79 -3.88
N ILE A 228 -5.68 -7.63 -3.68
CA ILE A 228 -4.94 -6.41 -4.00
C ILE A 228 -4.92 -6.18 -5.51
N LEU A 229 -4.55 -7.18 -6.31
CA LEU A 229 -4.47 -7.08 -7.77
C LEU A 229 -5.85 -6.97 -8.44
N GLY A 230 -6.93 -7.33 -7.74
CA GLY A 230 -8.31 -7.09 -8.16
C GLY A 230 -8.74 -5.63 -8.08
N ALA A 231 -7.95 -4.76 -7.48
CA ALA A 231 -8.21 -3.32 -7.48
C ALA A 231 -8.08 -2.73 -8.90
N LYS A 232 -8.92 -1.71 -9.21
CA LYS A 232 -8.90 -1.05 -10.53
C LYS A 232 -7.61 -0.29 -10.80
N LYS A 233 -7.01 0.28 -9.74
CA LYS A 233 -5.69 0.90 -9.77
C LYS A 233 -4.90 0.42 -8.54
N VAL A 234 -3.64 0.12 -8.73
CA VAL A 234 -2.70 -0.23 -7.65
C VAL A 234 -1.51 0.71 -7.74
N TYR A 235 -1.24 1.43 -6.66
CA TYR A 235 -0.07 2.29 -6.54
C TYR A 235 0.91 1.70 -5.53
N LEU A 236 2.10 1.32 -6.00
CA LEU A 236 3.20 0.85 -5.16
C LEU A 236 4.17 2.00 -4.90
N LEU A 237 4.30 2.37 -3.64
CA LEU A 237 5.16 3.45 -3.17
C LEU A 237 6.52 2.90 -2.71
N ALA A 238 7.59 3.48 -3.21
CA ALA A 238 8.95 3.18 -2.78
C ALA A 238 9.75 4.47 -2.63
N TRP A 239 10.06 4.84 -1.41
CA TRP A 239 10.77 6.07 -1.10
C TRP A 239 12.16 5.78 -0.55
N GLY A 240 13.12 6.58 -1.01
CA GLY A 240 14.48 6.58 -0.52
C GLY A 240 15.35 5.45 -1.05
N GLU A 241 16.65 5.65 -0.90
CA GLU A 241 17.70 4.77 -1.42
C GLU A 241 17.64 3.33 -0.86
N ASN A 242 17.12 3.19 0.36
CA ASN A 242 16.98 1.89 1.03
C ASN A 242 15.99 0.93 0.34
N LYS A 243 15.16 1.42 -0.58
CA LYS A 243 14.24 0.61 -1.40
C LYS A 243 14.79 0.30 -2.79
N ALA A 244 15.87 0.97 -3.23
CA ALA A 244 16.38 0.87 -4.59
C ALA A 244 16.77 -0.57 -4.99
N ALA A 245 17.45 -1.31 -4.09
CA ALA A 245 17.84 -2.70 -4.35
C ALA A 245 16.63 -3.61 -4.55
N MET A 246 15.59 -3.44 -3.72
CA MET A 246 14.36 -4.23 -3.82
C MET A 246 13.57 -3.91 -5.08
N ILE A 247 13.45 -2.63 -5.43
CA ILE A 247 12.78 -2.22 -6.68
C ILE A 247 13.53 -2.79 -7.89
N LYS A 248 14.86 -2.73 -7.88
CA LYS A 248 15.67 -3.35 -8.94
C LYS A 248 15.39 -4.84 -9.08
N GLU A 249 15.38 -5.60 -7.98
CA GLU A 249 15.06 -7.03 -8.00
C GLU A 249 13.64 -7.29 -8.54
N CYS A 250 12.65 -6.49 -8.14
CA CYS A 250 11.29 -6.61 -8.65
C CYS A 250 11.20 -6.38 -10.17
N VAL A 251 11.95 -5.41 -10.69
CA VAL A 251 11.98 -5.10 -12.14
C VAL A 251 12.76 -6.18 -12.89
N ASP A 252 13.94 -6.58 -12.40
CA ASP A 252 14.81 -7.56 -13.07
C ASP A 252 14.18 -8.97 -13.07
N CYS A 253 13.54 -9.42 -11.98
CA CYS A 253 12.88 -10.73 -11.91
C CYS A 253 11.75 -10.88 -12.94
N LEU A 254 11.10 -9.79 -13.32
CA LEU A 254 10.07 -9.80 -14.36
C LEU A 254 10.66 -10.02 -15.77
N LEU A 255 11.96 -9.87 -15.95
CA LEU A 255 12.66 -10.11 -17.23
C LEU A 255 12.98 -11.59 -17.45
N TYR A 256 13.05 -12.43 -16.41
CA TYR A 256 13.47 -13.83 -16.50
C TYR A 256 12.33 -14.85 -16.46
N THR A 257 11.09 -14.46 -16.30
CA THR A 257 9.93 -15.37 -16.24
C THR A 257 9.20 -15.52 -17.59
N SER A 258 9.88 -15.29 -18.70
CA SER A 258 9.33 -15.42 -20.06
C SER A 258 9.85 -16.68 -20.79
N ASP A 259 9.87 -17.83 -20.10
CA ASP A 259 9.97 -19.14 -20.74
C ASP A 259 8.68 -19.94 -20.47
#